data_9c1dd5c76f5aeb2c94daf6fc12433156
#
_entry.id   9c1dd5c76f5aeb2c94daf6fc12433156
#
_cell.length_a   1.000
_cell.length_b   1.000
_cell.length_c   1.000
_cell.angle_alpha   90.00
_cell.angle_beta   90.00
_cell.angle_gamma   90.00
#
_symmetry.space_group_name_H-M   'P 1'
#
loop_
_entity.id
_entity.type
_entity.pdbx_description
1 polymer ?
#
loop_
_entity_poly.entity_id
_entity_poly.type
_entity_poly.pdbx_seq_one_letter_code
_entity_poly.pdbx_strand_id
1 'polypeptide(L)'
;MFSNSTAFEYFKKPVDFAHWFNLIGACLLLSFNNVFPKSRLNSVASVITAFGVVAHIGLCAIDFIMWSYGDNEVAKSALSEHLSNTPSILFPFVIIGPSLLFVGLAVHALNFIKTHTVSALMVIVGAPLVGFSFFILKNGILMLFSCVIFSLGLAFLLHRKDNKEVVII
;
A
#
# COMPACT_ATOMS: atom_id res chain seq x y z
N MET A 1 2.96 -33.79 8.16
CA MET A 1 1.93 -34.67 7.60
C MET A 1 0.63 -33.89 7.61
N PHE A 2 0.26 -33.27 6.50
CA PHE A 2 -0.98 -32.49 6.40
C PHE A 2 -2.14 -33.49 6.28
N SER A 3 -3.07 -33.47 7.23
CA SER A 3 -4.27 -34.28 7.19
C SER A 3 -5.14 -33.83 6.00
N ASN A 4 -5.65 -34.78 5.20
CA ASN A 4 -6.50 -34.51 4.03
C ASN A 4 -7.83 -33.76 4.40
N SER A 5 -8.21 -33.72 5.67
CA SER A 5 -9.35 -32.97 6.18
C SER A 5 -9.11 -31.45 6.16
N THR A 6 -7.89 -30.99 6.33
CA THR A 6 -7.54 -29.55 6.36
C THR A 6 -7.62 -28.89 4.98
N ALA A 7 -7.29 -29.60 3.89
CA ALA A 7 -7.37 -29.03 2.55
C ALA A 7 -8.82 -28.71 2.13
N PHE A 8 -9.78 -29.56 2.53
CA PHE A 8 -11.18 -29.36 2.18
C PHE A 8 -11.87 -28.26 3.02
N GLU A 9 -11.40 -28.02 4.25
CA GLU A 9 -11.87 -26.90 5.07
C GLU A 9 -11.35 -25.54 4.55
N TYR A 10 -10.16 -25.51 3.95
CA TYR A 10 -9.63 -24.30 3.32
C TYR A 10 -10.51 -23.79 2.17
N PHE A 11 -11.09 -24.68 1.38
CA PHE A 11 -12.01 -24.27 0.30
C PHE A 11 -13.37 -23.74 0.80
N LYS A 12 -13.72 -23.95 2.05
CA LYS A 12 -14.95 -23.44 2.67
C LYS A 12 -14.77 -22.04 3.29
N LYS A 13 -13.52 -21.58 3.50
CA LYS A 13 -13.27 -20.23 4.01
C LYS A 13 -13.47 -19.22 2.88
N PRO A 14 -14.18 -18.11 3.10
CA PRO A 14 -14.28 -17.06 2.09
C PRO A 14 -12.88 -16.60 1.71
N VAL A 15 -12.66 -16.43 0.40
CA VAL A 15 -11.38 -15.90 -0.09
C VAL A 15 -11.23 -14.48 0.44
N ASP A 16 -10.08 -14.20 1.02
CA ASP A 16 -9.76 -12.86 1.50
C ASP A 16 -9.43 -11.93 0.34
N PHE A 17 -10.46 -11.50 -0.37
CA PHE A 17 -10.32 -10.61 -1.51
C PHE A 17 -9.64 -9.29 -1.16
N ALA A 18 -9.83 -8.78 0.05
CA ALA A 18 -9.24 -7.51 0.46
C ALA A 18 -7.71 -7.56 0.47
N HIS A 19 -7.12 -8.57 1.10
CA HIS A 19 -5.67 -8.75 1.11
C HIS A 19 -5.10 -9.12 -0.25
N TRP A 20 -5.83 -9.91 -1.06
CA TRP A 20 -5.44 -10.22 -2.43
C TRP A 20 -5.42 -8.96 -3.32
N PHE A 21 -6.45 -8.12 -3.27
CA PHE A 21 -6.45 -6.86 -4.02
C PHE A 21 -5.35 -5.92 -3.57
N ASN A 22 -5.06 -5.88 -2.27
CA ASN A 22 -3.97 -5.08 -1.71
C ASN A 22 -2.61 -5.55 -2.22
N LEU A 23 -2.35 -6.86 -2.21
CA LEU A 23 -1.13 -7.47 -2.74
C LEU A 23 -0.95 -7.18 -4.24
N ILE A 24 -1.99 -7.42 -5.05
CA ILE A 24 -1.96 -7.17 -6.49
C ILE A 24 -1.74 -5.68 -6.76
N GLY A 25 -2.45 -4.81 -6.04
CA GLY A 25 -2.28 -3.37 -6.13
C GLY A 25 -0.85 -2.93 -5.84
N ALA A 26 -0.24 -3.46 -4.78
CA ALA A 26 1.16 -3.19 -4.45
C ALA A 26 2.11 -3.63 -5.57
N CYS A 27 1.93 -4.83 -6.14
CA CYS A 27 2.74 -5.31 -7.26
C CYS A 27 2.61 -4.40 -8.50
N LEU A 28 1.40 -3.94 -8.81
CA LEU A 28 1.16 -3.04 -9.93
C LEU A 28 1.82 -1.67 -9.73
N LEU A 29 1.95 -1.21 -8.48
CA LEU A 29 2.63 0.05 -8.16
C LEU A 29 4.14 0.04 -8.49
N LEU A 30 4.79 -1.12 -8.66
CA LEU A 30 6.17 -1.19 -9.15
C LEU A 30 6.29 -0.63 -10.57
N SER A 31 5.26 -0.78 -11.40
CA SER A 31 5.24 -0.24 -12.76
C SER A 31 5.07 1.27 -12.82
N PHE A 32 4.59 1.90 -11.74
CA PHE A 32 4.39 3.34 -11.65
C PHE A 32 5.68 4.14 -11.87
N ASN A 33 6.83 3.59 -11.48
CA ASN A 33 8.12 4.23 -11.69
C ASN A 33 8.43 4.52 -13.17
N ASN A 34 7.83 3.76 -14.08
CA ASN A 34 8.01 3.92 -15.52
C ASN A 34 7.03 4.95 -16.13
N VAL A 35 5.95 5.27 -15.40
CA VAL A 35 4.90 6.17 -15.88
C VAL A 35 5.23 7.63 -15.64
N PHE A 36 6.02 7.94 -14.61
CA PHE A 36 6.35 9.31 -14.23
C PHE A 36 7.49 9.93 -15.04
N PRO A 37 7.57 11.28 -15.15
CA PRO A 37 8.61 11.95 -15.90
C PRO A 37 10.02 11.63 -15.39
N LYS A 38 10.99 11.48 -16.30
CA LYS A 38 12.38 11.27 -15.91
C LYS A 38 12.97 12.56 -15.30
N SER A 39 13.09 12.60 -13.98
CA SER A 39 13.69 13.69 -13.22
C SER A 39 14.49 13.14 -12.04
N ARG A 40 15.38 13.95 -11.46
CA ARG A 40 16.13 13.55 -10.25
C ARG A 40 15.17 13.25 -9.09
N LEU A 41 14.14 14.08 -8.93
CA LEU A 41 13.09 13.88 -7.92
C LEU A 41 12.38 12.53 -8.12
N ASN A 42 12.03 12.22 -9.38
CA ASN A 42 11.38 10.98 -9.72
C ASN A 42 12.27 9.76 -9.47
N SER A 43 13.58 9.86 -9.73
CA SER A 43 14.51 8.76 -9.43
C SER A 43 14.58 8.46 -7.94
N VAL A 44 14.60 9.48 -7.08
CA VAL A 44 14.57 9.32 -5.62
C VAL A 44 13.22 8.73 -5.19
N ALA A 45 12.11 9.28 -5.67
CA ALA A 45 10.76 8.79 -5.38
C ALA A 45 10.60 7.31 -5.78
N SER A 46 11.15 6.92 -6.94
CA SER A 46 11.10 5.53 -7.43
C SER A 46 11.79 4.54 -6.49
N VAL A 47 12.94 4.91 -5.94
CA VAL A 47 13.66 4.06 -4.97
C VAL A 47 12.84 3.93 -3.68
N ILE A 48 12.33 5.05 -3.15
CA ILE A 48 11.50 5.04 -1.94
C ILE A 48 10.23 4.19 -2.16
N THR A 49 9.55 4.38 -3.30
CA THR A 49 8.35 3.62 -3.65
C THR A 49 8.65 2.13 -3.77
N ALA A 50 9.77 1.75 -4.42
CA ALA A 50 10.13 0.35 -4.58
C ALA A 50 10.37 -0.34 -3.23
N PHE A 51 11.11 0.29 -2.32
CA PHE A 51 11.27 -0.23 -0.95
C PHE A 51 9.93 -0.32 -0.22
N GLY A 52 9.09 0.70 -0.35
CA GLY A 52 7.75 0.72 0.23
C GLY A 52 6.87 -0.42 -0.28
N VAL A 53 6.89 -0.69 -1.59
CA VAL A 53 6.12 -1.80 -2.20
C VAL A 53 6.61 -3.15 -1.69
N VAL A 54 7.93 -3.39 -1.67
CA VAL A 54 8.49 -4.66 -1.17
C VAL A 54 8.10 -4.89 0.29
N ALA A 55 8.19 -3.85 1.12
CA ALA A 55 7.79 -3.93 2.52
C ALA A 55 6.28 -4.14 2.69
N HIS A 56 5.46 -3.51 1.86
CA HIS A 56 4.01 -3.68 1.87
C HIS A 56 3.58 -5.09 1.43
N ILE A 57 4.27 -5.69 0.48
CA ILE A 57 4.11 -7.12 0.12
C ILE A 57 4.41 -8.01 1.33
N GLY A 58 5.48 -7.70 2.08
CA GLY A 58 5.80 -8.40 3.33
C GLY A 58 4.70 -8.26 4.38
N LEU A 59 4.11 -7.06 4.53
CA LEU A 59 2.95 -6.85 5.40
C LEU A 59 1.75 -7.70 4.95
N CYS A 60 1.42 -7.71 3.65
CA CYS A 60 0.35 -8.56 3.14
C CYS A 60 0.58 -10.05 3.45
N ALA A 61 1.82 -10.52 3.40
CA ALA A 61 2.15 -11.90 3.77
C ALA A 61 1.87 -12.17 5.27
N ILE A 62 2.19 -11.23 6.15
CA ILE A 62 1.86 -11.30 7.58
C ILE A 62 0.34 -11.34 7.77
N ASP A 63 -0.41 -10.49 7.07
CA ASP A 63 -1.86 -10.44 7.13
C ASP A 63 -2.50 -11.76 6.66
N PHE A 64 -1.99 -12.38 5.59
CA PHE A 64 -2.43 -13.71 5.16
C PHE A 64 -2.19 -14.78 6.21
N ILE A 65 -1.04 -14.73 6.92
CA ILE A 65 -0.75 -15.65 8.02
C ILE A 65 -1.75 -15.43 9.17
N MET A 66 -1.99 -14.17 9.56
CA MET A 66 -2.97 -13.82 10.58
C MET A 66 -4.38 -14.31 10.20
N TRP A 67 -4.77 -14.10 8.95
CA TRP A 67 -6.05 -14.56 8.42
C TRP A 67 -6.17 -16.09 8.43
N SER A 68 -5.07 -16.82 8.15
CA SER A 68 -5.07 -18.29 8.12
C SER A 68 -5.42 -18.95 9.45
N TYR A 69 -5.23 -18.24 10.56
CA TYR A 69 -5.62 -18.73 11.88
C TYR A 69 -7.15 -18.77 12.11
N GLY A 70 -7.95 -18.12 11.25
CA GLY A 70 -9.41 -18.09 11.37
C GLY A 70 -9.84 -17.51 12.71
N ASP A 71 -10.64 -18.27 13.48
CA ASP A 71 -11.16 -17.85 14.79
C ASP A 71 -10.23 -18.19 15.96
N ASN A 72 -8.99 -18.63 15.67
CA ASN A 72 -8.01 -18.95 16.71
C ASN A 72 -7.33 -17.66 17.23
N GLU A 73 -8.02 -16.94 18.12
CA GLU A 73 -7.54 -15.68 18.69
C GLU A 73 -6.26 -15.85 19.53
N VAL A 74 -6.04 -17.04 20.12
CA VAL A 74 -4.82 -17.34 20.89
C VAL A 74 -3.60 -17.33 19.95
N ALA A 75 -3.70 -17.98 18.78
CA ALA A 75 -2.60 -18.03 17.82
C ALA A 75 -2.34 -16.65 17.19
N LYS A 76 -3.40 -15.87 16.89
CA LYS A 76 -3.27 -14.48 16.40
C LYS A 76 -2.57 -13.59 17.42
N SER A 77 -2.99 -13.67 18.68
CA SER A 77 -2.39 -12.88 19.76
C SER A 77 -0.91 -13.24 19.96
N ALA A 78 -0.57 -14.54 19.94
CA ALA A 78 0.81 -15.00 20.08
C ALA A 78 1.68 -14.50 18.91
N LEU A 79 1.18 -14.53 17.66
CA LEU A 79 1.91 -13.97 16.51
C LEU A 79 2.08 -12.45 16.64
N SER A 80 1.02 -11.74 17.02
CA SER A 80 1.07 -10.27 17.21
C SER A 80 2.09 -9.88 18.27
N GLU A 81 2.12 -10.60 19.39
CA GLU A 81 3.10 -10.41 20.45
C GLU A 81 4.52 -10.71 19.95
N HIS A 82 4.71 -11.81 19.23
CA HIS A 82 6.01 -12.15 18.65
C HIS A 82 6.51 -11.06 17.70
N LEU A 83 5.66 -10.58 16.80
CA LEU A 83 6.01 -9.52 15.85
C LEU A 83 6.36 -8.21 16.58
N SER A 84 5.59 -7.83 17.60
CA SER A 84 5.86 -6.61 18.37
C SER A 84 7.17 -6.66 19.15
N ASN A 85 7.59 -7.87 19.55
CA ASN A 85 8.85 -8.11 20.25
C ASN A 85 10.04 -8.37 19.30
N THR A 86 9.82 -8.32 17.97
CA THR A 86 10.86 -8.59 16.96
C THR A 86 11.05 -7.34 16.07
N PRO A 87 11.86 -6.34 16.52
CA PRO A 87 12.03 -5.07 15.81
C PRO A 87 12.51 -5.21 14.36
N SER A 88 13.31 -6.23 14.06
CA SER A 88 13.81 -6.53 12.72
C SER A 88 12.72 -6.93 11.71
N ILE A 89 11.54 -7.31 12.18
CA ILE A 89 10.36 -7.58 11.35
C ILE A 89 9.38 -6.42 11.47
N LEU A 90 9.11 -5.97 12.70
CA LEU A 90 8.13 -4.93 12.98
C LEU A 90 8.41 -3.64 12.21
N PHE A 91 9.63 -3.10 12.34
CA PHE A 91 9.95 -1.82 11.71
C PHE A 91 9.90 -1.86 10.18
N PRO A 92 10.62 -2.77 9.48
CA PRO A 92 10.65 -2.73 8.03
C PRO A 92 9.32 -3.12 7.38
N PHE A 93 8.56 -4.07 7.94
CA PHE A 93 7.37 -4.59 7.26
C PHE A 93 6.05 -4.03 7.79
N VAL A 94 5.98 -3.60 9.04
CA VAL A 94 4.70 -3.16 9.63
C VAL A 94 4.63 -1.64 9.79
N ILE A 95 5.73 -0.98 10.17
CA ILE A 95 5.70 0.45 10.51
C ILE A 95 6.28 1.31 9.39
N ILE A 96 7.60 1.21 9.15
CA ILE A 96 8.33 2.12 8.25
C ILE A 96 8.06 1.79 6.80
N GLY A 97 8.13 0.51 6.43
CA GLY A 97 8.07 0.08 5.04
C GLY A 97 6.78 0.47 4.33
N PRO A 98 5.59 0.14 4.83
CA PRO A 98 4.33 0.57 4.22
C PRO A 98 4.21 2.09 4.14
N SER A 99 4.74 2.83 5.13
CA SER A 99 4.76 4.30 5.12
C SER A 99 5.62 4.84 3.97
N LEU A 100 6.73 4.18 3.62
CA LEU A 100 7.58 4.57 2.49
C LEU A 100 6.84 4.50 1.15
N LEU A 101 5.89 3.57 0.99
CA LEU A 101 5.05 3.51 -0.20
C LEU A 101 4.28 4.82 -0.40
N PHE A 102 3.59 5.27 0.63
CA PHE A 102 2.81 6.50 0.59
C PHE A 102 3.70 7.73 0.41
N VAL A 103 4.84 7.78 1.10
CA VAL A 103 5.83 8.85 0.97
C VAL A 103 6.38 8.89 -0.46
N GLY A 104 6.77 7.76 -1.02
CA GLY A 104 7.29 7.67 -2.39
C GLY A 104 6.30 8.18 -3.42
N LEU A 105 5.02 7.78 -3.32
CA LEU A 105 3.95 8.24 -4.19
C LEU A 105 3.66 9.74 -4.02
N ALA A 106 3.71 10.26 -2.79
CA ALA A 106 3.58 11.69 -2.54
C ALA A 106 4.74 12.49 -3.16
N VAL A 107 5.99 11.99 -3.08
CA VAL A 107 7.14 12.62 -3.74
C VAL A 107 7.00 12.58 -5.26
N HIS A 108 6.48 11.49 -5.86
CA HIS A 108 6.14 11.46 -7.28
C HIS A 108 5.13 12.56 -7.65
N ALA A 109 4.10 12.78 -6.83
CA ALA A 109 3.08 13.78 -7.08
C ALA A 109 3.63 15.22 -7.08
N LEU A 110 4.75 15.50 -6.38
CA LEU A 110 5.40 16.82 -6.41
C LEU A 110 5.83 17.25 -7.81
N ASN A 111 6.14 16.32 -8.72
CA ASN A 111 6.44 16.66 -10.12
C ASN A 111 5.27 17.35 -10.83
N PHE A 112 4.05 17.19 -10.33
CA PHE A 112 2.81 17.69 -10.93
C PHE A 112 2.20 18.87 -10.19
N ILE A 113 2.83 19.35 -9.11
CA ILE A 113 2.24 20.39 -8.24
C ILE A 113 1.91 21.68 -9.02
N LYS A 114 2.67 22.02 -10.05
CA LYS A 114 2.46 23.23 -10.88
C LYS A 114 1.48 23.00 -12.03
N THR A 115 1.35 21.77 -12.51
CA THR A 115 0.54 21.47 -13.71
C THR A 115 -0.83 20.86 -13.37
N HIS A 116 -0.90 20.10 -12.28
CA HIS A 116 -2.09 19.38 -11.81
C HIS A 116 -2.25 19.53 -10.30
N THR A 117 -2.29 20.77 -9.83
CA THR A 117 -2.25 21.15 -8.41
C THR A 117 -3.25 20.37 -7.55
N VAL A 118 -4.51 20.29 -7.96
CA VAL A 118 -5.56 19.62 -7.17
C VAL A 118 -5.24 18.14 -7.00
N SER A 119 -4.97 17.44 -8.09
CA SER A 119 -4.66 15.99 -8.04
C SER A 119 -3.37 15.71 -7.26
N ALA A 120 -2.35 16.56 -7.42
CA ALA A 120 -1.10 16.44 -6.67
C ALA A 120 -1.34 16.67 -5.16
N LEU A 121 -2.13 17.67 -4.78
CA LEU A 121 -2.47 17.91 -3.39
C LEU A 121 -3.30 16.78 -2.78
N MET A 122 -4.23 16.18 -3.53
CA MET A 122 -4.97 15.01 -3.06
C MET A 122 -4.03 13.85 -2.69
N VAL A 123 -2.97 13.63 -3.47
CA VAL A 123 -1.96 12.60 -3.15
C VAL A 123 -1.08 13.02 -1.97
N ILE A 124 -0.54 14.23 -1.99
CA ILE A 124 0.41 14.74 -0.98
C ILE A 124 -0.25 14.84 0.41
N VAL A 125 -1.51 15.23 0.47
CA VAL A 125 -2.27 15.33 1.72
C VAL A 125 -2.91 13.99 2.10
N GLY A 126 -3.42 13.26 1.10
CA GLY A 126 -4.04 11.94 1.34
C GLY A 126 -3.06 10.93 1.93
N ALA A 127 -1.82 10.91 1.47
CA ALA A 127 -0.79 9.99 1.96
C ALA A 127 -0.57 10.08 3.49
N PRO A 128 -0.24 11.23 4.09
CA PRO A 128 -0.09 11.33 5.54
C PRO A 128 -1.41 11.14 6.29
N LEU A 129 -2.56 11.51 5.70
CA LEU A 129 -3.86 11.27 6.33
C LEU A 129 -4.18 9.79 6.48
N VAL A 130 -3.79 8.92 5.54
CA VAL A 130 -3.92 7.46 5.69
C VAL A 130 -3.15 6.99 6.91
N GLY A 131 -1.87 7.36 7.02
CA GLY A 131 -1.04 6.99 8.16
C GLY A 131 -1.57 7.54 9.49
N PHE A 132 -1.97 8.81 9.52
CA PHE A 132 -2.52 9.45 10.71
C PHE A 132 -3.82 8.77 11.17
N SER A 133 -4.72 8.45 10.23
CA SER A 133 -5.98 7.77 10.54
C SER A 133 -5.76 6.37 11.09
N PHE A 134 -4.75 5.65 10.56
CA PHE A 134 -4.44 4.29 10.97
C PHE A 134 -3.71 4.25 12.31
N PHE A 135 -2.57 4.97 12.44
CA PHE A 135 -1.68 4.85 13.60
C PHE A 135 -2.14 5.67 14.81
N ILE A 136 -2.68 6.88 14.57
CA ILE A 136 -3.00 7.83 15.64
C ILE A 136 -4.46 7.73 16.05
N LEU A 137 -5.37 7.88 15.08
CA LEU A 137 -6.80 7.92 15.37
C LEU A 137 -7.43 6.53 15.46
N LYS A 138 -6.78 5.49 14.91
CA LYS A 138 -7.30 4.11 14.85
C LYS A 138 -8.74 4.07 14.33
N ASN A 139 -9.05 4.93 13.34
CA ASN A 139 -10.38 5.11 12.79
C ASN A 139 -10.44 4.60 11.34
N GLY A 140 -11.07 3.42 11.15
CA GLY A 140 -11.15 2.77 9.84
C GLY A 140 -11.97 3.55 8.81
N ILE A 141 -13.01 4.29 9.24
CA ILE A 141 -13.83 5.11 8.33
C ILE A 141 -13.00 6.27 7.78
N LEU A 142 -12.28 6.98 8.65
CA LEU A 142 -11.43 8.08 8.22
C LEU A 142 -10.27 7.58 7.35
N MET A 143 -9.70 6.43 7.66
CA MET A 143 -8.70 5.77 6.84
C MET A 143 -9.25 5.47 5.45
N LEU A 144 -10.46 4.92 5.34
CA LEU A 144 -11.10 4.64 4.06
C LEU A 144 -11.27 5.92 3.22
N PHE A 145 -11.79 7.01 3.79
CA PHE A 145 -11.92 8.30 3.10
C PHE A 145 -10.56 8.82 2.63
N SER A 146 -9.53 8.72 3.47
CA SER A 146 -8.17 9.15 3.13
C SER A 146 -7.61 8.33 1.97
N CYS A 147 -7.82 7.01 1.96
CA CYS A 147 -7.44 6.13 0.87
C CYS A 147 -8.18 6.47 -0.44
N VAL A 148 -9.47 6.81 -0.37
CA VAL A 148 -10.25 7.21 -1.55
C VAL A 148 -9.71 8.52 -2.13
N ILE A 149 -9.46 9.54 -1.30
CA ILE A 149 -8.88 10.82 -1.74
C ILE A 149 -7.52 10.59 -2.39
N PHE A 150 -6.66 9.83 -1.75
CA PHE A 150 -5.33 9.49 -2.24
C PHE A 150 -5.39 8.77 -3.59
N SER A 151 -6.23 7.74 -3.71
CA SER A 151 -6.36 6.92 -4.93
C SER A 151 -6.96 7.72 -6.08
N LEU A 152 -7.96 8.56 -5.83
CA LEU A 152 -8.52 9.47 -6.84
C LEU A 152 -7.48 10.49 -7.32
N GLY A 153 -6.66 11.02 -6.40
CA GLY A 153 -5.56 11.91 -6.76
C GLY A 153 -4.59 11.25 -7.72
N LEU A 154 -4.15 10.01 -7.44
CA LEU A 154 -3.29 9.22 -8.32
C LEU A 154 -3.96 8.94 -9.67
N ALA A 155 -5.20 8.49 -9.68
CA ALA A 155 -5.94 8.18 -10.91
C ALA A 155 -6.05 9.41 -11.82
N PHE A 156 -6.34 10.59 -11.27
CA PHE A 156 -6.40 11.84 -12.04
C PHE A 156 -5.03 12.28 -12.57
N LEU A 157 -3.95 12.06 -11.82
CA LEU A 157 -2.60 12.36 -12.32
C LEU A 157 -2.24 11.48 -13.53
N LEU A 158 -2.60 10.21 -13.49
CA LEU A 158 -2.33 9.26 -14.57
C LEU A 158 -3.17 9.54 -15.81
N HIS A 159 -4.47 9.70 -15.64
CA HIS A 159 -5.40 9.93 -16.76
C HIS A 159 -5.05 11.16 -17.58
N ARG A 160 -4.62 12.26 -16.92
CA ARG A 160 -4.27 13.51 -17.61
C ARG A 160 -2.94 13.47 -18.37
N LYS A 161 -2.04 12.55 -18.01
CA LYS A 161 -0.78 12.35 -18.73
C LYS A 161 -1.03 11.79 -20.13
N ASP A 162 -1.89 10.81 -20.25
CA ASP A 162 -2.19 10.14 -21.53
C ASP A 162 -2.75 11.11 -22.58
N ASN A 163 -3.54 12.09 -22.15
CA ASN A 163 -4.13 13.08 -23.04
C ASN A 163 -3.14 14.13 -23.60
N LYS A 164 -1.90 14.22 -23.08
CA LYS A 164 -0.89 15.16 -23.58
C LYS A 164 0.12 14.50 -24.52
N GLU A 165 0.31 13.19 -24.43
CA GLU A 165 1.20 12.46 -25.34
C GLU A 165 0.58 12.22 -26.73
N VAL A 166 -0.73 12.34 -26.87
CA VAL A 166 -1.45 12.18 -28.17
C VAL A 166 -1.39 13.44 -29.06
N VAL A 167 -0.85 14.55 -28.56
CA VAL A 167 -0.78 15.83 -29.32
C VAL A 167 0.60 16.08 -29.94
N ILE A 168 1.52 15.13 -29.88
CA ILE A 168 2.82 15.20 -30.57
C ILE A 168 2.90 14.07 -31.60
N ILE A 169 2.14 14.22 -32.67
CA ILE A 169 2.36 13.60 -33.99
C ILE A 169 2.25 14.70 -35.05
#